data_7408c903cea168b8c8b75d7c225a5d2d
#
_entry.id   7408c903cea168b8c8b75d7c225a5d2d
#
_cell.length_a   1.000
_cell.length_b   1.000
_cell.length_c   1.000
_cell.angle_alpha   90.00
_cell.angle_beta   90.00
_cell.angle_gamma   90.00
#
_symmetry.space_group_name_H-M   'P 1'
#
loop_
_entity.id
_entity.type
_entity.pdbx_description
1 polymer ?
#
loop_
_entity_poly.entity_id
_entity_poly.type
_entity_poly.pdbx_seq_one_letter_code
_entity_poly.pdbx_strand_id
1 'polypeptide(L)'
;MTNGFKNKGASRRQFLTGAAAAGVGSVAATVAKASGDPLITEKQIWAQATGDGVDAYPYGMPIEFEKDVVRRNVEWLTADTISSINFTPIHALDGTITPQGCAFERHHSGAIELRKEDYRLMINGLVDRPLVFTYADLERFPRENHVYFCECAANTGMEWAGSQLNGAQFTHGMIHNMEYTGVTLRTLLEEAGLDAAGDLSDKWVYVEGADASSNGRSIPMEKALDDVLVAFKANGEALRKEHGYPVRLVVPGWEGNMWVKWLRRVEVTDQAIESREETSKYTDTLEDGTSRKWTWAMDAKSVVTSPSPQSPITHGKGPLVITGLAWTGRGTVTGVDVSIDGGKNWQKA
;
A
#
# COMPACT_ATOMS: atom_id res chain seq x y z
N MET A 1 46.92 55.97 -19.50
CA MET A 1 45.62 56.28 -20.10
C MET A 1 45.01 54.96 -20.51
N THR A 2 44.16 54.40 -19.67
CA THR A 2 43.38 53.16 -19.99
C THR A 2 41.97 53.34 -19.46
N ASN A 3 41.05 53.60 -20.40
CA ASN A 3 39.64 53.73 -20.16
C ASN A 3 39.03 52.36 -19.84
N GLY A 4 38.54 52.15 -18.61
CA GLY A 4 37.77 50.98 -18.22
C GLY A 4 36.29 51.23 -18.49
N PHE A 5 35.71 50.49 -19.41
CA PHE A 5 34.27 50.40 -19.59
C PHE A 5 33.67 49.53 -18.49
N LYS A 6 32.92 50.14 -17.57
CA LYS A 6 32.06 49.41 -16.62
C LYS A 6 30.73 49.05 -17.29
N ASN A 7 30.57 47.80 -17.60
CA ASN A 7 29.30 47.23 -18.09
C ASN A 7 28.37 47.03 -16.87
N LYS A 8 27.36 47.90 -16.69
CA LYS A 8 26.31 47.70 -15.69
C LYS A 8 25.22 46.87 -16.30
N GLY A 9 25.30 45.56 -16.13
CA GLY A 9 24.20 44.66 -16.45
C GLY A 9 22.99 44.95 -15.55
N ALA A 10 21.84 45.25 -16.14
CA ALA A 10 20.58 45.41 -15.43
C ALA A 10 20.18 44.08 -14.77
N SER A 11 19.78 44.12 -13.51
CA SER A 11 19.34 42.92 -12.79
C SER A 11 17.99 42.41 -13.34
N ARG A 12 17.76 41.08 -13.26
CA ARG A 12 16.47 40.44 -13.65
C ARG A 12 15.24 41.17 -13.07
N ARG A 13 15.37 41.76 -11.90
CA ARG A 13 14.31 42.52 -11.23
C ARG A 13 13.98 43.83 -11.96
N GLN A 14 14.97 44.48 -12.56
CA GLN A 14 14.75 45.73 -13.32
C GLN A 14 14.14 45.45 -14.71
N PHE A 15 14.37 44.25 -15.27
CA PHE A 15 13.73 43.85 -16.53
C PHE A 15 12.22 43.60 -16.33
N LEU A 16 11.82 43.01 -15.21
CA LEU A 16 10.41 42.71 -14.93
C LEU A 16 9.60 43.96 -14.56
N THR A 17 10.21 44.96 -13.92
CA THR A 17 9.54 46.24 -13.61
C THR A 17 9.45 47.18 -14.81
N GLY A 18 10.32 47.04 -15.78
CA GLY A 18 10.26 47.83 -17.04
C GLY A 18 9.17 47.36 -18.00
N ALA A 19 8.79 46.08 -17.95
CA ALA A 19 7.75 45.52 -18.81
C ALA A 19 6.31 45.83 -18.35
N ALA A 20 6.14 46.22 -17.07
CA ALA A 20 4.83 46.57 -16.52
C ALA A 20 4.38 48.01 -16.77
N ALA A 21 5.28 48.91 -17.21
CA ALA A 21 4.98 50.34 -17.42
C ALA A 21 4.66 50.73 -18.87
N ALA A 22 4.73 49.81 -19.83
CA ALA A 22 4.56 50.12 -21.28
C ALA A 22 3.24 49.63 -21.89
N GLY A 23 2.26 49.25 -21.06
CA GLY A 23 1.05 48.57 -21.53
C GLY A 23 -0.29 49.26 -21.22
N VAL A 24 -0.37 50.61 -21.19
CA VAL A 24 -1.66 51.32 -21.19
C VAL A 24 -1.78 52.09 -22.51
N GLY A 25 -1.91 51.32 -23.59
CA GLY A 25 -2.45 51.79 -24.84
C GLY A 25 -3.72 51.00 -25.12
N SER A 26 -4.88 51.63 -24.97
CA SER A 26 -6.16 51.06 -25.33
C SER A 26 -6.26 50.86 -26.82
N VAL A 27 -5.83 49.72 -27.29
CA VAL A 27 -6.24 49.20 -28.60
C VAL A 27 -7.54 48.46 -28.36
N ALA A 28 -8.67 49.09 -28.70
CA ALA A 28 -9.90 48.41 -28.91
C ALA A 28 -9.75 47.41 -30.06
N ALA A 29 -9.26 46.25 -29.76
CA ALA A 29 -9.30 45.13 -30.69
C ALA A 29 -10.75 44.70 -30.75
N THR A 30 -11.42 44.99 -31.85
CA THR A 30 -12.68 44.33 -32.26
C THR A 30 -12.37 42.84 -32.33
N VAL A 31 -12.74 42.11 -31.28
CA VAL A 31 -12.70 40.66 -31.25
C VAL A 31 -13.67 40.18 -32.31
N ALA A 32 -13.16 39.74 -33.47
CA ALA A 32 -13.95 38.98 -34.42
C ALA A 32 -14.50 37.78 -33.65
N LYS A 33 -15.83 37.73 -33.46
CA LYS A 33 -16.54 36.55 -32.91
C LYS A 33 -16.27 35.42 -33.90
N ALA A 34 -15.37 34.54 -33.58
CA ALA A 34 -15.31 33.27 -34.25
C ALA A 34 -16.62 32.54 -34.02
N SER A 35 -17.32 32.14 -35.10
CA SER A 35 -18.50 31.30 -35.03
C SER A 35 -18.07 29.89 -34.62
N GLY A 36 -17.89 29.66 -33.30
CA GLY A 36 -17.44 28.41 -32.73
C GLY A 36 -18.09 28.16 -31.39
N ASP A 37 -17.78 27.03 -30.79
CA ASP A 37 -18.26 26.66 -29.45
C ASP A 37 -17.83 27.75 -28.43
N PRO A 38 -18.80 28.37 -27.69
CA PRO A 38 -18.51 29.38 -26.69
C PRO A 38 -17.55 28.92 -25.61
N LEU A 39 -17.49 27.62 -25.31
CA LEU A 39 -16.55 27.02 -24.35
C LEU A 39 -15.09 27.13 -24.81
N ILE A 40 -14.84 27.29 -26.11
CA ILE A 40 -13.51 27.46 -26.65
C ILE A 40 -13.08 28.93 -26.66
N THR A 41 -14.02 29.85 -26.85
CA THR A 41 -13.76 31.29 -27.06
C THR A 41 -13.88 32.12 -25.79
N GLU A 42 -14.71 31.71 -24.83
CA GLU A 42 -14.88 32.38 -23.56
C GLU A 42 -13.92 31.82 -22.50
N LYS A 43 -13.09 32.68 -21.91
CA LYS A 43 -12.28 32.29 -20.77
C LYS A 43 -13.17 31.97 -19.58
N GLN A 44 -13.12 30.74 -19.13
CA GLN A 44 -13.81 30.32 -17.92
C GLN A 44 -13.23 31.07 -16.70
N ILE A 45 -14.07 31.39 -15.71
CA ILE A 45 -13.65 32.12 -14.50
C ILE A 45 -12.52 31.37 -13.78
N TRP A 46 -12.63 30.05 -13.68
CA TRP A 46 -11.61 29.20 -13.06
C TRP A 46 -10.26 29.25 -13.78
N ALA A 47 -10.24 29.52 -15.09
CA ALA A 47 -8.99 29.64 -15.87
C ALA A 47 -8.25 30.96 -15.63
N GLN A 48 -8.81 31.87 -14.87
CA GLN A 48 -8.27 33.19 -14.55
C GLN A 48 -8.03 33.36 -13.05
N ALA A 49 -8.39 32.38 -12.23
CA ALA A 49 -8.19 32.42 -10.81
C ALA A 49 -6.71 32.35 -10.44
N THR A 50 -6.32 33.13 -9.48
CA THR A 50 -5.04 32.95 -8.78
C THR A 50 -5.30 32.02 -7.59
N GLY A 51 -4.42 31.03 -7.41
CA GLY A 51 -4.46 30.15 -6.25
C GLY A 51 -3.73 30.76 -5.05
N ASP A 52 -3.71 29.97 -3.98
CA ASP A 52 -2.93 30.28 -2.78
C ASP A 52 -1.42 30.26 -3.07
N GLY A 53 -0.66 30.88 -2.21
CA GLY A 53 0.80 30.84 -2.25
C GLY A 53 1.34 29.45 -1.89
N VAL A 54 2.65 29.28 -2.07
CA VAL A 54 3.35 28.07 -1.62
C VAL A 54 3.30 28.01 -0.08
N ASP A 55 2.84 26.89 0.44
CA ASP A 55 2.78 26.61 1.88
C ASP A 55 3.32 25.20 2.18
N ALA A 56 3.50 24.90 3.47
CA ALA A 56 4.01 23.63 3.95
C ALA A 56 2.87 22.79 4.54
N TYR A 57 2.60 21.66 3.91
CA TYR A 57 1.59 20.70 4.36
C TYR A 57 2.24 19.41 4.85
N PRO A 58 1.61 18.68 5.80
CA PRO A 58 2.01 17.32 6.12
C PRO A 58 1.89 16.43 4.89
N TYR A 59 2.77 15.41 4.77
CA TYR A 59 2.68 14.45 3.68
C TYR A 59 1.37 13.63 3.74
N GLY A 60 0.92 13.14 2.59
CA GLY A 60 -0.28 12.28 2.48
C GLY A 60 -1.60 13.03 2.67
N MET A 61 -1.61 14.34 2.57
CA MET A 61 -2.84 15.15 2.57
C MET A 61 -3.46 15.16 1.16
N PRO A 62 -4.68 14.63 0.98
CA PRO A 62 -5.38 14.76 -0.29
C PRO A 62 -5.86 16.20 -0.49
N ILE A 63 -6.14 16.57 -1.74
CA ILE A 63 -6.90 17.77 -2.03
C ILE A 63 -8.30 17.68 -1.40
N GLU A 64 -8.84 18.82 -0.97
CA GLU A 64 -10.14 18.88 -0.26
C GLU A 64 -11.30 18.21 -1.04
N PHE A 65 -11.25 18.26 -2.37
CA PHE A 65 -12.29 17.67 -3.23
C PHE A 65 -12.22 16.13 -3.30
N GLU A 66 -11.13 15.50 -2.86
CA GLU A 66 -10.94 14.05 -2.83
C GLU A 66 -10.97 13.47 -1.39
N LYS A 67 -11.37 14.27 -0.41
CA LYS A 67 -11.42 13.85 1.00
C LYS A 67 -12.38 12.68 1.28
N ASP A 68 -13.33 12.44 0.39
CA ASP A 68 -14.32 11.37 0.51
C ASP A 68 -13.82 10.03 -0.05
N VAL A 69 -12.64 10.01 -0.70
CA VAL A 69 -11.96 8.77 -1.10
C VAL A 69 -11.31 8.16 0.14
N VAL A 70 -12.06 7.36 0.86
CA VAL A 70 -11.68 6.78 2.16
C VAL A 70 -11.86 5.27 2.18
N ARG A 71 -11.22 4.62 3.14
CA ARG A 71 -11.48 3.21 3.44
C ARG A 71 -12.94 2.99 3.80
N ARG A 72 -13.52 1.93 3.25
CA ARG A 72 -14.91 1.57 3.55
C ARG A 72 -14.98 0.75 4.84
N ASN A 73 -15.67 1.24 5.84
CA ASN A 73 -15.99 0.46 7.03
C ASN A 73 -17.01 -0.65 6.70
N VAL A 74 -16.84 -1.78 7.36
CA VAL A 74 -17.73 -2.94 7.22
C VAL A 74 -18.42 -3.16 8.56
N GLU A 75 -19.56 -2.50 8.76
CA GLU A 75 -20.27 -2.43 10.05
C GLU A 75 -20.53 -3.80 10.68
N TRP A 76 -21.01 -4.76 9.90
CA TRP A 76 -21.30 -6.10 10.39
C TRP A 76 -20.07 -6.96 10.71
N LEU A 77 -18.87 -6.54 10.26
CA LEU A 77 -17.56 -7.11 10.66
C LEU A 77 -16.84 -6.24 11.69
N THR A 78 -17.43 -5.12 12.07
CA THR A 78 -16.88 -4.13 12.98
C THR A 78 -17.79 -3.99 14.22
N ALA A 79 -18.18 -5.13 14.79
CA ALA A 79 -18.98 -5.15 16.02
C ALA A 79 -18.25 -4.50 17.21
N ASP A 80 -16.93 -4.42 17.13
CA ASP A 80 -16.04 -3.82 18.11
C ASP A 80 -14.95 -3.05 17.36
N THR A 81 -14.71 -1.79 17.70
CA THR A 81 -13.67 -0.94 17.11
C THR A 81 -12.25 -1.46 17.33
N ILE A 82 -12.05 -2.30 18.34
CA ILE A 82 -10.75 -2.91 18.67
C ILE A 82 -10.44 -4.09 17.74
N SER A 83 -11.45 -4.92 17.43
CA SER A 83 -11.33 -6.06 16.51
C SER A 83 -12.12 -5.79 15.23
N SER A 84 -11.62 -4.90 14.39
CA SER A 84 -12.35 -4.34 13.26
C SER A 84 -11.61 -4.48 11.94
N ILE A 85 -12.35 -4.23 10.88
CA ILE A 85 -11.84 -4.27 9.51
C ILE A 85 -12.47 -3.15 8.69
N ASN A 86 -11.68 -2.59 7.78
CA ASN A 86 -12.19 -1.77 6.68
C ASN A 86 -11.54 -2.19 5.36
N PHE A 87 -12.07 -1.68 4.27
CA PHE A 87 -11.70 -2.08 2.92
C PHE A 87 -11.09 -0.93 2.14
N THR A 88 -10.05 -1.21 1.38
CA THR A 88 -9.52 -0.33 0.34
C THR A 88 -10.62 0.03 -0.66
N PRO A 89 -10.82 1.31 -1.01
CA PRO A 89 -11.82 1.72 -2.00
C PRO A 89 -11.32 1.46 -3.43
N ILE A 90 -11.15 0.18 -3.81
CA ILE A 90 -10.53 -0.24 -5.07
C ILE A 90 -11.19 0.31 -6.32
N HIS A 91 -12.46 0.71 -6.25
CA HIS A 91 -13.23 1.30 -7.34
C HIS A 91 -12.93 2.78 -7.57
N ALA A 92 -12.31 3.45 -6.59
CA ALA A 92 -12.00 4.88 -6.60
C ALA A 92 -10.48 5.15 -6.73
N LEU A 93 -9.69 4.11 -6.92
CA LEU A 93 -8.24 4.22 -7.06
C LEU A 93 -7.81 3.78 -8.46
N ASP A 94 -6.86 4.51 -9.02
CA ASP A 94 -6.22 4.20 -10.29
C ASP A 94 -4.79 3.71 -10.08
N GLY A 95 -4.28 2.93 -11.05
CA GLY A 95 -2.94 2.37 -11.02
C GLY A 95 -2.79 1.20 -10.05
N THR A 96 -1.53 0.88 -9.72
CA THR A 96 -1.20 -0.30 -8.91
C THR A 96 -0.74 0.02 -7.49
N ILE A 97 -0.40 1.27 -7.19
CA ILE A 97 0.05 1.68 -5.86
C ILE A 97 -1.12 2.24 -5.06
N THR A 98 -1.35 1.67 -3.89
CA THR A 98 -2.38 2.12 -2.96
C THR A 98 -1.84 3.21 -2.04
N PRO A 99 -2.45 4.40 -1.97
CA PRO A 99 -2.11 5.39 -0.95
C PRO A 99 -2.28 4.79 0.46
N GLN A 100 -1.34 5.05 1.38
CA GLN A 100 -1.42 4.47 2.73
C GLN A 100 -2.75 4.79 3.44
N GLY A 101 -3.29 6.01 3.25
CA GLY A 101 -4.56 6.41 3.84
C GLY A 101 -5.77 5.62 3.34
N CYS A 102 -5.67 4.99 2.17
CA CYS A 102 -6.72 4.18 1.56
C CYS A 102 -6.50 2.67 1.71
N ALA A 103 -5.31 2.23 2.15
CA ALA A 103 -4.99 0.82 2.34
C ALA A 103 -5.84 0.21 3.46
N PHE A 104 -6.41 -0.96 3.23
CA PHE A 104 -7.25 -1.64 4.23
C PHE A 104 -6.50 -1.85 5.55
N GLU A 105 -7.24 -1.90 6.62
CA GLU A 105 -6.72 -2.30 7.92
C GLU A 105 -7.56 -3.43 8.52
N ARG A 106 -6.91 -4.28 9.30
CA ARG A 106 -7.51 -5.36 10.07
C ARG A 106 -6.79 -5.47 11.40
N HIS A 107 -7.53 -5.41 12.49
CA HIS A 107 -7.00 -5.51 13.85
C HIS A 107 -7.68 -6.62 14.62
N HIS A 108 -6.94 -7.24 15.55
CA HIS A 108 -7.44 -8.18 16.53
C HIS A 108 -7.51 -7.55 17.92
N SER A 109 -6.70 -6.52 18.19
CA SER A 109 -6.62 -5.80 19.47
C SER A 109 -6.39 -4.29 19.29
N GLY A 110 -6.94 -3.72 18.20
CA GLY A 110 -6.78 -2.31 17.85
C GLY A 110 -5.42 -1.96 17.26
N ALA A 111 -5.26 -0.69 16.87
CA ALA A 111 -4.02 -0.13 16.40
C ALA A 111 -3.30 0.56 17.57
N ILE A 112 -2.20 -0.01 18.03
CA ILE A 112 -1.44 0.54 19.15
C ILE A 112 -0.63 1.78 18.76
N GLU A 113 -0.38 2.65 19.73
CA GLU A 113 0.54 3.77 19.61
C GLU A 113 1.89 3.37 20.21
N LEU A 114 2.91 3.31 19.37
CA LEU A 114 4.26 2.95 19.77
C LEU A 114 5.24 3.98 19.19
N ARG A 115 5.91 4.72 20.05
CA ARG A 115 6.92 5.67 19.60
C ARG A 115 8.18 4.92 19.14
N LYS A 116 8.83 5.38 18.08
CA LYS A 116 10.06 4.76 17.56
C LYS A 116 11.20 4.74 18.59
N GLU A 117 11.25 5.70 19.51
CA GLU A 117 12.25 5.79 20.58
C GLU A 117 12.08 4.64 21.60
N ASP A 118 10.83 4.20 21.83
CA ASP A 118 10.49 3.12 22.75
C ASP A 118 10.53 1.73 22.08
N TYR A 119 10.61 1.71 20.74
CA TYR A 119 10.59 0.47 19.96
C TYR A 119 11.82 -0.41 20.22
N ARG A 120 11.56 -1.70 20.38
CA ARG A 120 12.60 -2.74 20.49
C ARG A 120 12.17 -3.96 19.70
N LEU A 121 13.11 -4.50 18.90
CA LEU A 121 12.98 -5.78 18.22
C LEU A 121 13.98 -6.75 18.83
N MET A 122 13.49 -7.81 19.46
CA MET A 122 14.32 -8.90 19.96
C MET A 122 14.46 -9.99 18.91
N ILE A 123 15.70 -10.41 18.65
CA ILE A 123 16.03 -11.62 17.90
C ILE A 123 16.70 -12.59 18.86
N ASN A 124 16.15 -13.80 18.99
CA ASN A 124 16.59 -14.82 19.93
C ASN A 124 16.32 -16.25 19.43
N GLY A 125 16.45 -17.24 20.29
CA GLY A 125 16.28 -18.66 19.97
C GLY A 125 17.61 -19.28 19.52
N LEU A 126 17.59 -20.07 18.47
CA LEU A 126 18.73 -20.80 17.93
C LEU A 126 19.63 -19.88 17.10
N VAL A 127 20.19 -18.86 17.72
CA VAL A 127 21.18 -17.92 17.18
C VAL A 127 22.36 -17.83 18.13
N ASP A 128 23.53 -17.51 17.59
CA ASP A 128 24.77 -17.42 18.42
C ASP A 128 24.70 -16.24 19.41
N ARG A 129 24.09 -15.14 19.04
CA ARG A 129 24.02 -13.90 19.81
C ARG A 129 22.60 -13.34 19.83
N PRO A 130 21.81 -13.61 20.86
CA PRO A 130 20.53 -12.90 21.02
C PRO A 130 20.74 -11.39 21.06
N LEU A 131 19.99 -10.65 20.24
CA LEU A 131 20.13 -9.20 20.06
C LEU A 131 18.80 -8.49 20.30
N VAL A 132 18.93 -7.23 20.72
CA VAL A 132 17.79 -6.30 20.78
C VAL A 132 18.15 -5.07 19.97
N PHE A 133 17.43 -4.84 18.90
CA PHE A 133 17.57 -3.69 18.04
C PHE A 133 16.62 -2.57 18.45
N THR A 134 17.14 -1.34 18.51
CA THR A 134 16.33 -0.13 18.52
C THR A 134 15.90 0.23 17.09
N TYR A 135 14.94 1.16 16.96
CA TYR A 135 14.61 1.70 15.63
C TYR A 135 15.83 2.34 14.95
N ALA A 136 16.66 3.06 15.71
CA ALA A 136 17.87 3.70 15.19
C ALA A 136 18.93 2.68 14.73
N ASP A 137 19.00 1.51 15.34
CA ASP A 137 19.88 0.44 14.88
C ASP A 137 19.43 -0.09 13.53
N LEU A 138 18.12 -0.31 13.35
CA LEU A 138 17.56 -0.78 12.06
C LEU A 138 17.84 0.22 10.93
N GLU A 139 17.83 1.52 11.21
CA GLU A 139 18.14 2.55 10.21
C GLU A 139 19.60 2.53 9.72
N ARG A 140 20.51 1.83 10.39
CA ARG A 140 21.93 1.74 10.03
C ARG A 140 22.23 0.59 9.06
N PHE A 141 21.34 -0.37 8.92
CA PHE A 141 21.51 -1.49 7.99
C PHE A 141 21.23 -1.08 6.54
N PRO A 142 21.77 -1.82 5.56
CA PRO A 142 21.38 -1.65 4.16
C PRO A 142 19.88 -1.78 3.98
N ARG A 143 19.29 -0.87 3.20
CA ARG A 143 17.84 -0.83 2.97
C ARG A 143 17.51 -1.32 1.58
N GLU A 144 16.40 -2.00 1.49
CA GLU A 144 15.78 -2.39 0.23
C GLU A 144 14.41 -1.76 0.08
N ASN A 145 14.01 -1.52 -1.18
CA ASN A 145 12.69 -0.99 -1.55
C ASN A 145 12.05 -1.95 -2.54
N HIS A 146 10.86 -2.42 -2.20
CA HIS A 146 10.12 -3.36 -3.04
C HIS A 146 8.63 -3.05 -3.04
N VAL A 147 7.99 -3.21 -4.20
CA VAL A 147 6.53 -3.09 -4.31
C VAL A 147 5.91 -4.46 -4.11
N TYR A 148 5.09 -4.59 -3.06
CA TYR A 148 4.41 -5.82 -2.72
C TYR A 148 2.94 -5.58 -2.39
N PHE A 149 2.07 -6.48 -2.85
CA PHE A 149 0.70 -6.52 -2.39
C PHE A 149 0.58 -7.26 -1.05
N CYS A 150 -0.34 -6.80 -0.22
CA CYS A 150 -0.76 -7.49 0.99
C CYS A 150 -2.26 -7.77 0.88
N GLU A 151 -2.65 -9.02 0.96
CA GLU A 151 -4.03 -9.47 0.90
C GLU A 151 -4.39 -10.25 2.16
N CYS A 152 -5.51 -9.90 2.79
CA CYS A 152 -6.02 -10.65 3.94
C CYS A 152 -6.49 -12.05 3.51
N ALA A 153 -6.21 -13.08 4.31
CA ALA A 153 -6.69 -14.44 4.07
C ALA A 153 -8.21 -14.54 3.86
N ALA A 154 -8.98 -13.65 4.50
CA ALA A 154 -10.43 -13.61 4.38
C ALA A 154 -10.94 -12.78 3.19
N ASN A 155 -10.05 -12.20 2.36
CA ASN A 155 -10.47 -11.47 1.17
C ASN A 155 -11.23 -12.40 0.23
N THR A 156 -12.35 -11.94 -0.32
CA THR A 156 -13.29 -12.72 -1.15
C THR A 156 -14.10 -13.80 -0.41
N GLY A 157 -13.87 -14.07 0.87
CA GLY A 157 -14.61 -15.10 1.62
C GLY A 157 -16.13 -14.93 1.62
N MET A 158 -16.62 -13.71 1.42
CA MET A 158 -18.06 -13.44 1.28
C MET A 158 -18.67 -14.04 0.01
N GLU A 159 -17.86 -14.41 -0.98
CA GLU A 159 -18.32 -14.99 -2.25
C GLU A 159 -18.41 -16.52 -2.24
N TRP A 160 -17.96 -17.17 -1.18
CA TRP A 160 -18.04 -18.64 -1.06
C TRP A 160 -19.49 -19.19 -1.13
N ALA A 161 -20.45 -18.36 -0.72
CA ALA A 161 -21.87 -18.69 -0.86
C ALA A 161 -22.51 -18.19 -2.18
N GLY A 162 -21.71 -17.68 -3.09
CA GLY A 162 -22.11 -17.11 -4.38
C GLY A 162 -21.84 -15.62 -4.51
N SER A 163 -21.98 -15.13 -5.73
CA SER A 163 -21.72 -13.72 -6.07
C SER A 163 -22.57 -12.76 -5.26
N GLN A 164 -21.96 -11.67 -4.79
CA GLN A 164 -22.63 -10.62 -4.04
C GLN A 164 -23.13 -9.50 -4.96
N LEU A 165 -24.36 -9.05 -4.75
CA LEU A 165 -24.97 -7.97 -5.55
C LEU A 165 -24.34 -6.59 -5.34
N ASN A 166 -23.57 -6.43 -4.27
CA ASN A 166 -22.92 -5.17 -3.90
C ASN A 166 -21.68 -4.84 -4.76
N GLY A 167 -21.23 -5.78 -5.59
CA GLY A 167 -20.06 -5.64 -6.44
C GLY A 167 -18.72 -5.95 -5.76
N ALA A 168 -17.69 -6.06 -6.57
CA ALA A 168 -16.38 -6.54 -6.16
C ALA A 168 -15.71 -5.70 -5.06
N GLN A 169 -15.96 -4.40 -5.01
CA GLN A 169 -15.41 -3.55 -3.95
C GLN A 169 -15.85 -4.00 -2.54
N PHE A 170 -17.00 -4.65 -2.41
CA PHE A 170 -17.50 -5.17 -1.13
C PHE A 170 -16.88 -6.51 -0.75
N THR A 171 -16.30 -7.22 -1.69
CA THR A 171 -15.78 -8.58 -1.48
C THR A 171 -14.27 -8.67 -1.62
N HIS A 172 -13.64 -7.76 -2.41
CA HIS A 172 -12.21 -7.77 -2.74
C HIS A 172 -11.41 -6.62 -2.10
N GLY A 173 -12.00 -5.83 -1.23
CA GLY A 173 -11.36 -4.63 -0.67
C GLY A 173 -10.29 -4.89 0.40
N MET A 174 -10.05 -6.14 0.83
CA MET A 174 -9.00 -6.46 1.79
C MET A 174 -7.66 -6.71 1.10
N ILE A 175 -7.28 -5.81 0.23
CA ILE A 175 -6.01 -5.82 -0.51
C ILE A 175 -5.46 -4.40 -0.62
N HIS A 176 -4.16 -4.28 -0.58
CA HIS A 176 -3.44 -3.07 -0.98
C HIS A 176 -2.08 -3.46 -1.58
N ASN A 177 -1.48 -2.55 -2.36
CA ASN A 177 -0.16 -2.71 -2.93
C ASN A 177 0.65 -1.45 -2.65
N MET A 178 1.80 -1.59 -1.99
CA MET A 178 2.63 -0.46 -1.58
C MET A 178 4.11 -0.75 -1.81
N GLU A 179 4.90 0.30 -2.00
CA GLU A 179 6.35 0.20 -1.93
C GLU A 179 6.78 0.19 -0.47
N TYR A 180 7.41 -0.89 -0.03
CA TYR A 180 7.95 -1.02 1.32
C TYR A 180 9.46 -0.79 1.34
N THR A 181 9.91 -0.05 2.35
CA THR A 181 11.35 0.15 2.65
C THR A 181 11.69 -0.49 3.97
N GLY A 182 12.72 -1.31 3.98
CA GLY A 182 13.17 -1.99 5.20
C GLY A 182 14.52 -2.67 5.06
N VAL A 183 14.81 -3.53 6.02
CA VAL A 183 16.00 -4.40 6.07
C VAL A 183 15.53 -5.84 5.88
N THR A 184 16.25 -6.65 5.10
CA THR A 184 15.88 -8.06 4.96
C THR A 184 15.99 -8.78 6.30
N LEU A 185 15.08 -9.71 6.57
CA LEU A 185 15.14 -10.51 7.79
C LEU A 185 16.44 -11.33 7.83
N ARG A 186 16.91 -11.81 6.67
CA ARG A 186 18.22 -12.46 6.52
C ARG A 186 19.33 -11.64 7.17
N THR A 187 19.48 -10.37 6.81
CA THR A 187 20.53 -9.50 7.34
C THR A 187 20.51 -9.41 8.87
N LEU A 188 19.34 -9.32 9.46
CA LEU A 188 19.20 -9.23 10.92
C LEU A 188 19.49 -10.57 11.61
N LEU A 189 19.12 -11.70 10.99
CA LEU A 189 19.43 -13.04 11.51
C LEU A 189 20.93 -13.34 11.41
N GLU A 190 21.59 -12.97 10.31
CA GLU A 190 23.05 -13.08 10.14
C GLU A 190 23.79 -12.22 11.16
N GLU A 191 23.31 -11.00 11.45
CA GLU A 191 23.87 -10.15 12.52
C GLU A 191 23.73 -10.83 13.90
N ALA A 192 22.66 -11.58 14.14
CA ALA A 192 22.49 -12.37 15.35
C ALA A 192 23.34 -13.66 15.36
N GLY A 193 24.11 -13.92 14.31
CA GLY A 193 25.02 -15.06 14.21
C GLY A 193 24.38 -16.32 13.63
N LEU A 194 23.26 -16.21 12.91
CA LEU A 194 22.71 -17.33 12.14
C LEU A 194 23.64 -17.60 10.95
N ASP A 195 24.11 -18.84 10.80
CA ASP A 195 24.78 -19.28 9.57
C ASP A 195 23.75 -19.55 8.47
N ALA A 196 23.46 -18.51 7.69
CA ALA A 196 22.46 -18.61 6.60
C ALA A 196 22.92 -19.49 5.42
N ALA A 197 24.15 -19.94 5.38
CA ALA A 197 24.69 -20.89 4.39
C ALA A 197 24.62 -22.35 4.86
N GLY A 198 24.33 -22.59 6.14
CA GLY A 198 24.17 -23.91 6.73
C GLY A 198 22.91 -24.64 6.29
N ASP A 199 22.77 -25.90 6.71
CA ASP A 199 21.51 -26.64 6.53
C ASP A 199 20.48 -26.16 7.58
N LEU A 200 19.51 -25.38 7.11
CA LEU A 200 18.45 -24.80 7.91
C LEU A 200 17.06 -25.31 7.51
N SER A 201 17.01 -26.41 6.77
CA SER A 201 15.77 -26.97 6.19
C SER A 201 14.73 -27.37 7.25
N ASP A 202 15.16 -27.68 8.47
CA ASP A 202 14.34 -28.04 9.62
C ASP A 202 14.06 -26.85 10.54
N LYS A 203 14.57 -25.66 10.24
CA LYS A 203 14.45 -24.48 11.09
C LYS A 203 13.28 -23.60 10.72
N TRP A 204 12.79 -22.90 11.70
CA TRP A 204 11.66 -21.98 11.62
C TRP A 204 12.00 -20.64 12.26
N VAL A 205 11.23 -19.65 11.88
CA VAL A 205 11.24 -18.35 12.55
C VAL A 205 9.86 -18.10 13.10
N TYR A 206 9.75 -17.94 14.41
CA TYR A 206 8.52 -17.48 15.06
C TYR A 206 8.58 -15.96 15.22
N VAL A 207 7.53 -15.28 14.79
CA VAL A 207 7.41 -13.81 14.85
C VAL A 207 6.18 -13.41 15.62
N GLU A 208 6.25 -12.30 16.36
CA GLU A 208 5.10 -11.77 17.10
C GLU A 208 5.07 -10.24 17.15
N GLY A 209 3.85 -9.69 17.22
CA GLY A 209 3.60 -8.26 17.36
C GLY A 209 3.56 -7.79 18.81
N ALA A 210 3.59 -6.47 19.00
CA ALA A 210 3.56 -5.82 20.31
C ALA A 210 2.14 -5.52 20.81
N ASP A 211 1.10 -5.75 19.99
CA ASP A 211 -0.28 -5.60 20.40
C ASP A 211 -0.74 -6.77 21.30
N ALA A 212 -1.87 -6.61 21.98
CA ALA A 212 -2.35 -7.62 22.94
C ALA A 212 -2.67 -8.97 22.30
N SER A 213 -2.93 -9.04 20.99
CA SER A 213 -3.14 -10.29 20.27
C SER A 213 -1.84 -11.00 19.92
N SER A 214 -0.72 -10.29 19.91
CA SER A 214 0.62 -10.72 19.48
C SER A 214 0.68 -11.26 18.04
N ASN A 215 -0.39 -11.76 17.50
CA ASN A 215 -0.56 -12.35 16.17
C ASN A 215 0.64 -13.23 15.75
N GLY A 216 1.04 -14.15 16.65
CA GLY A 216 2.22 -15.00 16.46
C GLY A 216 2.14 -15.88 15.23
N ARG A 217 3.24 -15.99 14.47
CA ARG A 217 3.33 -16.75 13.23
C ARG A 217 4.64 -17.50 13.13
N SER A 218 4.54 -18.72 12.61
CA SER A 218 5.70 -19.55 12.28
C SER A 218 5.95 -19.51 10.78
N ILE A 219 7.18 -19.18 10.40
CA ILE A 219 7.64 -19.05 9.01
C ILE A 219 8.79 -20.03 8.81
N PRO A 220 8.75 -20.93 7.79
CA PRO A 220 9.91 -21.75 7.45
C PRO A 220 11.12 -20.88 7.17
N MET A 221 12.29 -21.34 7.61
CA MET A 221 13.55 -20.57 7.49
C MET A 221 13.87 -20.26 6.03
N GLU A 222 13.59 -21.15 5.10
CA GLU A 222 13.76 -20.91 3.67
C GLU A 222 13.05 -19.61 3.24
N LYS A 223 11.80 -19.44 3.60
CA LYS A 223 11.04 -18.21 3.29
C LYS A 223 11.59 -17.00 4.05
N ALA A 224 11.95 -17.17 5.31
CA ALA A 224 12.48 -16.08 6.15
C ALA A 224 13.79 -15.50 5.59
N LEU A 225 14.60 -16.35 4.96
CA LEU A 225 15.88 -15.97 4.35
C LEU A 225 15.77 -15.57 2.87
N ASP A 226 14.60 -15.76 2.22
CA ASP A 226 14.42 -15.41 0.82
C ASP A 226 14.11 -13.91 0.65
N ASP A 227 12.88 -13.54 0.91
CA ASP A 227 12.36 -12.20 0.55
C ASP A 227 11.66 -11.45 1.70
N VAL A 228 11.71 -11.98 2.92
CA VAL A 228 11.03 -11.35 4.06
C VAL A 228 11.74 -10.07 4.48
N LEU A 229 10.97 -8.97 4.60
CA LEU A 229 11.48 -7.65 4.92
C LEU A 229 10.96 -7.19 6.29
N VAL A 230 11.83 -6.62 7.11
CA VAL A 230 11.50 -5.86 8.32
C VAL A 230 11.35 -4.41 7.91
N ALA A 231 10.12 -3.99 7.60
CA ALA A 231 9.82 -2.71 6.99
C ALA A 231 9.48 -1.63 8.02
N PHE A 232 9.92 -0.41 7.76
CA PHE A 232 9.66 0.76 8.60
C PHE A 232 9.15 1.97 7.82
N LYS A 233 9.02 1.86 6.47
CA LYS A 233 8.40 2.86 5.60
C LYS A 233 7.52 2.18 4.55
N ALA A 234 6.54 2.94 4.05
CA ALA A 234 5.77 2.56 2.88
C ALA A 234 5.48 3.79 2.02
N ASN A 235 5.54 3.66 0.69
CA ASN A 235 5.32 4.74 -0.28
C ASN A 235 6.16 6.00 0.02
N GLY A 236 7.42 5.84 0.46
CA GLY A 236 8.33 6.94 0.77
C GLY A 236 8.07 7.67 2.09
N GLU A 237 7.00 7.35 2.83
CA GLU A 237 6.67 7.94 4.13
C GLU A 237 6.79 6.90 5.27
N ALA A 238 6.73 7.35 6.54
CA ALA A 238 6.65 6.44 7.67
C ALA A 238 5.40 5.55 7.56
N LEU A 239 5.47 4.32 8.07
CA LEU A 239 4.28 3.50 8.23
C LEU A 239 3.23 4.26 9.06
N ARG A 240 1.96 4.09 8.72
CA ARG A 240 0.89 4.60 9.57
C ARG A 240 0.67 3.68 10.75
N LYS A 241 0.11 4.21 11.83
CA LYS A 241 -0.18 3.46 13.06
C LYS A 241 -0.90 2.14 12.76
N GLU A 242 -1.98 2.20 12.01
CA GLU A 242 -2.81 1.07 11.63
C GLU A 242 -2.10 0.02 10.75
N HIS A 243 -1.02 0.42 10.08
CA HIS A 243 -0.19 -0.46 9.25
C HIS A 243 1.06 -0.98 9.95
N GLY A 244 1.20 -0.69 11.26
CA GLY A 244 2.26 -1.27 12.09
C GLY A 244 3.44 -0.35 12.38
N TYR A 245 3.25 0.99 12.40
CA TYR A 245 4.31 1.91 12.86
C TYR A 245 4.82 1.51 14.25
N PRO A 246 6.14 1.52 14.51
CA PRO A 246 7.20 1.97 13.62
C PRO A 246 7.76 0.88 12.70
N VAL A 247 7.51 -0.40 12.96
CA VAL A 247 8.11 -1.52 12.23
C VAL A 247 7.11 -2.67 12.09
N ARG A 248 7.06 -3.24 10.89
CA ARG A 248 6.27 -4.43 10.59
C ARG A 248 7.08 -5.47 9.82
N LEU A 249 6.60 -6.69 9.84
CA LEU A 249 7.06 -7.73 8.93
C LEU A 249 6.30 -7.63 7.60
N VAL A 250 7.00 -7.86 6.49
CA VAL A 250 6.47 -8.00 5.13
C VAL A 250 6.89 -9.38 4.62
N VAL A 251 5.90 -10.19 4.23
CA VAL A 251 6.11 -11.58 3.75
C VAL A 251 5.51 -11.69 2.35
N PRO A 252 6.25 -11.36 1.31
CA PRO A 252 5.72 -11.21 -0.05
C PRO A 252 5.01 -12.46 -0.55
N GLY A 253 3.86 -12.27 -1.21
CA GLY A 253 3.07 -13.34 -1.81
C GLY A 253 2.28 -14.20 -0.81
N TRP A 254 2.50 -14.03 0.49
CA TRP A 254 1.81 -14.79 1.52
C TRP A 254 0.64 -14.01 2.11
N GLU A 255 -0.30 -14.73 2.73
CA GLU A 255 -1.48 -14.17 3.40
C GLU A 255 -1.13 -13.02 4.34
N GLY A 256 -1.96 -11.96 4.34
CA GLY A 256 -1.73 -10.77 5.14
C GLY A 256 -1.64 -11.01 6.64
N ASN A 257 -2.16 -12.14 7.16
CA ASN A 257 -1.98 -12.52 8.56
C ASN A 257 -0.52 -12.85 8.91
N MET A 258 0.31 -13.21 7.93
CA MET A 258 1.74 -13.46 8.09
C MET A 258 2.55 -12.16 8.20
N TRP A 259 1.97 -11.03 7.80
CA TRP A 259 2.59 -9.72 7.78
C TRP A 259 2.44 -9.01 9.13
N VAL A 260 3.10 -9.54 10.16
CA VAL A 260 2.94 -9.11 11.56
C VAL A 260 3.28 -7.64 11.74
N LYS A 261 2.31 -6.87 12.25
CA LYS A 261 2.44 -5.44 12.57
C LYS A 261 3.08 -5.25 13.95
N TRP A 262 3.72 -4.08 14.16
CA TRP A 262 4.38 -3.76 15.44
C TRP A 262 5.32 -4.87 15.89
N LEU A 263 6.12 -5.37 14.94
CA LEU A 263 7.01 -6.51 15.13
C LEU A 263 7.92 -6.28 16.34
N ARG A 264 7.83 -7.13 17.36
CA ARG A 264 8.63 -7.01 18.59
C ARG A 264 9.60 -8.15 18.83
N ARG A 265 9.36 -9.31 18.24
CA ARG A 265 10.16 -10.52 18.46
C ARG A 265 10.26 -11.36 17.21
N VAL A 266 11.46 -11.89 17.02
CA VAL A 266 11.81 -12.90 16.03
C VAL A 266 12.62 -13.97 16.77
N GLU A 267 12.13 -15.21 16.77
CA GLU A 267 12.77 -16.32 17.44
C GLU A 267 13.05 -17.44 16.45
N VAL A 268 14.31 -17.86 16.37
CA VAL A 268 14.71 -19.03 15.58
C VAL A 268 14.43 -20.30 16.38
N THR A 269 13.70 -21.24 15.79
CA THR A 269 13.26 -22.49 16.42
C THR A 269 13.55 -23.69 15.53
N ASP A 270 13.54 -24.88 16.09
CA ASP A 270 13.71 -26.15 15.38
C ASP A 270 12.36 -26.77 14.94
N GLN A 271 11.26 -26.13 15.25
CA GLN A 271 9.92 -26.53 14.83
C GLN A 271 8.99 -25.31 14.82
N ALA A 272 7.85 -25.43 14.13
CA ALA A 272 6.79 -24.43 14.23
C ALA A 272 6.23 -24.36 15.65
N ILE A 273 5.99 -23.15 16.16
CA ILE A 273 5.44 -22.93 17.51
C ILE A 273 3.96 -23.28 17.57
N GLU A 274 3.25 -23.26 16.44
CA GLU A 274 1.82 -23.53 16.37
C GLU A 274 1.00 -22.67 17.34
N SER A 275 1.17 -21.36 17.20
CA SER A 275 0.48 -20.37 18.02
C SER A 275 -1.06 -20.51 17.97
N ARG A 276 -1.76 -19.89 18.91
CA ARG A 276 -3.24 -19.89 18.92
C ARG A 276 -3.83 -19.46 17.57
N GLU A 277 -3.25 -18.46 16.93
CA GLU A 277 -3.77 -17.96 15.67
C GLU A 277 -3.55 -18.96 14.51
N GLU A 278 -2.50 -19.78 14.59
CA GLU A 278 -2.19 -20.80 13.59
C GLU A 278 -3.02 -22.08 13.75
N THR A 279 -3.53 -22.35 14.94
CA THR A 279 -4.26 -23.58 15.24
C THR A 279 -5.77 -23.40 15.35
N SER A 280 -6.27 -22.17 15.52
CA SER A 280 -7.69 -21.90 15.75
C SER A 280 -8.34 -20.91 14.77
N LYS A 281 -7.57 -20.17 13.99
CA LYS A 281 -8.07 -19.06 13.17
C LYS A 281 -7.76 -19.20 11.68
N TYR A 282 -6.56 -19.63 11.34
CA TYR A 282 -6.05 -19.67 9.98
C TYR A 282 -5.74 -21.10 9.57
N THR A 283 -6.75 -21.94 9.71
CA THR A 283 -6.77 -23.33 9.25
C THR A 283 -7.99 -23.54 8.37
N ASP A 284 -7.81 -24.27 7.28
CA ASP A 284 -8.89 -24.61 6.34
C ASP A 284 -9.38 -26.03 6.63
N THR A 285 -10.68 -26.21 6.79
CA THR A 285 -11.28 -27.54 6.87
C THR A 285 -11.46 -28.08 5.47
N LEU A 286 -10.87 -29.25 5.21
CA LEU A 286 -10.98 -29.95 3.92
C LEU A 286 -12.26 -30.81 3.88
N GLU A 287 -12.65 -31.25 2.67
CA GLU A 287 -13.88 -32.06 2.45
C GLU A 287 -13.89 -33.38 3.23
N ASP A 288 -12.71 -33.96 3.49
CA ASP A 288 -12.56 -35.20 4.28
C ASP A 288 -12.63 -34.99 5.81
N GLY A 289 -12.84 -33.73 6.24
CA GLY A 289 -12.91 -33.34 7.65
C GLY A 289 -11.55 -33.09 8.31
N THR A 290 -10.44 -33.23 7.58
CA THR A 290 -9.13 -32.85 8.10
C THR A 290 -8.95 -31.34 8.04
N SER A 291 -7.94 -30.80 8.76
CA SER A 291 -7.62 -29.39 8.75
C SER A 291 -6.25 -29.16 8.14
N ARG A 292 -6.20 -28.26 7.15
CA ARG A 292 -4.94 -27.78 6.59
C ARG A 292 -4.51 -26.54 7.35
N LYS A 293 -3.37 -26.62 8.00
CA LYS A 293 -2.66 -25.46 8.54
C LYS A 293 -1.81 -24.84 7.42
N TRP A 294 -1.54 -23.57 7.52
CA TRP A 294 -0.53 -22.89 6.68
C TRP A 294 -0.81 -22.96 5.18
N THR A 295 -1.85 -22.27 4.76
CA THR A 295 -2.11 -22.04 3.33
C THR A 295 -1.02 -21.15 2.73
N TRP A 296 -0.57 -20.14 3.48
CA TRP A 296 0.49 -19.19 3.20
C TRP A 296 0.36 -18.42 1.89
N ALA A 297 0.71 -19.05 0.75
CA ALA A 297 0.78 -18.37 -0.53
C ALA A 297 -0.61 -18.07 -1.09
N MET A 298 -0.82 -16.82 -1.51
CA MET A 298 -2.04 -16.38 -2.18
C MET A 298 -2.06 -16.87 -3.63
N ASP A 299 -3.16 -17.48 -4.03
CA ASP A 299 -3.37 -17.93 -5.41
C ASP A 299 -3.65 -16.75 -6.35
N ALA A 300 -3.63 -17.01 -7.67
CA ALA A 300 -3.92 -16.00 -8.66
C ALA A 300 -5.39 -15.54 -8.56
N LYS A 301 -5.56 -14.23 -8.52
CA LYS A 301 -6.87 -13.55 -8.46
C LYS A 301 -6.90 -12.37 -9.41
N SER A 302 -8.12 -11.97 -9.78
CA SER A 302 -8.36 -10.73 -10.50
C SER A 302 -9.71 -10.15 -10.14
N VAL A 303 -9.86 -8.84 -10.33
CA VAL A 303 -11.10 -8.12 -10.08
C VAL A 303 -11.23 -6.95 -11.05
N VAL A 304 -12.45 -6.72 -11.57
CA VAL A 304 -12.78 -5.48 -12.28
C VAL A 304 -13.09 -4.40 -11.24
N THR A 305 -12.39 -3.29 -11.31
CA THR A 305 -12.55 -2.15 -10.40
C THR A 305 -13.49 -1.07 -10.96
N SER A 306 -13.49 -0.88 -12.28
CA SER A 306 -14.38 0.05 -12.98
C SER A 306 -14.81 -0.55 -14.34
N PRO A 307 -16.10 -0.45 -14.70
CA PRO A 307 -17.22 0.09 -13.92
C PRO A 307 -17.59 -0.80 -12.71
N SER A 308 -18.21 -0.19 -11.71
CA SER A 308 -18.70 -0.87 -10.51
C SER A 308 -20.02 -0.26 -10.05
N PRO A 309 -20.77 -0.89 -9.13
CA PRO A 309 -21.97 -0.26 -8.55
C PRO A 309 -21.71 1.09 -7.89
N GLN A 310 -20.49 1.31 -7.36
CA GLN A 310 -20.07 2.57 -6.74
C GLN A 310 -19.54 3.60 -7.76
N SER A 311 -19.14 3.13 -8.94
CA SER A 311 -18.70 3.96 -10.08
C SER A 311 -19.38 3.47 -11.37
N PRO A 312 -20.70 3.70 -11.52
CA PRO A 312 -21.47 3.19 -12.64
C PRO A 312 -21.15 3.93 -13.94
N ILE A 313 -21.43 3.29 -15.06
CA ILE A 313 -21.33 3.92 -16.37
C ILE A 313 -22.36 5.03 -16.47
N THR A 314 -21.91 6.26 -16.67
CA THR A 314 -22.76 7.44 -16.79
C THR A 314 -23.02 7.87 -18.25
N HIS A 315 -22.30 7.28 -19.20
CA HIS A 315 -22.35 7.68 -20.61
C HIS A 315 -23.02 6.63 -21.48
N GLY A 316 -24.02 7.05 -22.26
CA GLY A 316 -24.90 6.14 -23.02
C GLY A 316 -24.31 5.54 -24.30
N LYS A 317 -23.30 6.16 -24.92
CA LYS A 317 -22.65 5.69 -26.18
C LYS A 317 -21.22 6.22 -26.25
N GLY A 318 -20.30 5.36 -26.68
CA GLY A 318 -18.90 5.71 -26.86
C GLY A 318 -17.96 4.61 -26.36
N PRO A 319 -16.65 4.82 -26.43
CA PRO A 319 -15.67 3.93 -25.83
C PRO A 319 -15.88 3.82 -24.32
N LEU A 320 -15.79 2.60 -23.80
CA LEU A 320 -15.81 2.34 -22.37
C LEU A 320 -14.44 1.80 -21.96
N VAL A 321 -13.83 2.42 -20.97
CA VAL A 321 -12.62 1.89 -20.33
C VAL A 321 -13.06 0.96 -19.20
N ILE A 322 -12.54 -0.26 -19.23
CA ILE A 322 -12.69 -1.23 -18.14
C ILE A 322 -11.34 -1.32 -17.46
N THR A 323 -11.28 -1.10 -16.15
CA THR A 323 -10.08 -1.24 -15.34
C THR A 323 -10.23 -2.37 -14.36
N GLY A 324 -9.09 -2.97 -13.99
CA GLY A 324 -9.06 -4.07 -13.04
C GLY A 324 -7.67 -4.28 -12.47
N LEU A 325 -7.59 -5.17 -11.48
CA LEU A 325 -6.37 -5.60 -10.84
C LEU A 325 -6.21 -7.11 -10.99
N ALA A 326 -4.98 -7.57 -11.14
CA ALA A 326 -4.65 -8.99 -11.11
C ALA A 326 -3.38 -9.20 -10.30
N TRP A 327 -3.35 -10.23 -9.48
CA TRP A 327 -2.20 -10.52 -8.59
C TRP A 327 -2.07 -12.01 -8.30
N THR A 328 -0.90 -12.42 -7.82
CA THR A 328 -0.62 -13.78 -7.34
C THR A 328 0.54 -13.78 -6.36
N GLY A 329 0.51 -14.62 -5.36
CA GLY A 329 1.63 -14.89 -4.45
C GLY A 329 2.58 -15.99 -4.94
N ARG A 330 2.30 -16.60 -6.09
CA ARG A 330 3.06 -17.76 -6.61
C ARG A 330 3.96 -17.42 -7.80
N GLY A 331 4.20 -16.14 -8.06
CA GLY A 331 5.06 -15.73 -9.17
C GLY A 331 4.56 -14.44 -9.83
N THR A 332 4.72 -14.33 -11.14
CA THR A 332 4.38 -13.14 -11.93
C THR A 332 3.13 -13.41 -12.77
N VAL A 333 2.20 -12.46 -12.80
CA VAL A 333 1.05 -12.49 -13.71
C VAL A 333 1.58 -12.32 -15.15
N THR A 334 1.37 -13.33 -16.00
CA THR A 334 1.87 -13.34 -17.38
C THR A 334 0.84 -12.87 -18.40
N GLY A 335 -0.41 -12.74 -18.01
CA GLY A 335 -1.48 -12.25 -18.88
C GLY A 335 -2.81 -12.16 -18.13
N VAL A 336 -3.68 -11.32 -18.68
CA VAL A 336 -5.06 -11.14 -18.24
C VAL A 336 -5.96 -11.20 -19.47
N ASP A 337 -7.01 -12.00 -19.40
CA ASP A 337 -8.03 -12.05 -20.44
C ASP A 337 -9.34 -11.48 -19.91
N VAL A 338 -10.07 -10.77 -20.74
CA VAL A 338 -11.34 -10.12 -20.39
C VAL A 338 -12.46 -10.64 -21.29
N SER A 339 -13.61 -10.92 -20.71
CA SER A 339 -14.84 -11.25 -21.42
C SER A 339 -15.90 -10.18 -21.12
N ILE A 340 -16.58 -9.73 -22.17
CA ILE A 340 -17.70 -8.78 -22.08
C ILE A 340 -19.05 -9.43 -22.39
N ASP A 341 -19.09 -10.74 -22.56
CA ASP A 341 -20.29 -11.50 -22.97
C ASP A 341 -20.60 -12.70 -22.06
N GLY A 342 -20.19 -12.58 -20.78
CA GLY A 342 -20.45 -13.61 -19.78
C GLY A 342 -19.57 -14.86 -19.94
N GLY A 343 -18.35 -14.68 -20.40
CA GLY A 343 -17.36 -15.76 -20.51
C GLY A 343 -17.45 -16.60 -21.79
N LYS A 344 -18.26 -16.18 -22.78
CA LYS A 344 -18.39 -16.88 -24.06
C LYS A 344 -17.20 -16.63 -24.97
N ASN A 345 -16.71 -15.41 -25.00
CA ASN A 345 -15.52 -15.03 -25.74
C ASN A 345 -14.57 -14.26 -24.82
N TRP A 346 -13.28 -14.47 -25.02
CA TRP A 346 -12.20 -13.85 -24.24
C TRP A 346 -11.23 -13.14 -25.16
N GLN A 347 -10.75 -12.01 -24.73
CA GLN A 347 -9.71 -11.25 -25.41
C GLN A 347 -8.66 -10.78 -24.42
N LYS A 348 -7.44 -10.66 -24.89
CA LYS A 348 -6.32 -10.20 -24.08
C LYS A 348 -6.54 -8.73 -23.69
N ALA A 349 -6.32 -8.42 -22.40
CA ALA A 349 -6.39 -7.06 -21.85
C ALA A 349 -5.15 -6.24 -22.23
#